data_187c19ef527d67f3916f8856ef09868c
#
_entry.id   187c19ef527d67f3916f8856ef09868c
#
_cell.length_a   1.000
_cell.length_b   1.000
_cell.length_c   1.000
_cell.angle_alpha   90.00
_cell.angle_beta   90.00
_cell.angle_gamma   90.00
#
_symmetry.space_group_name_H-M   'P 1'
#
loop_
_entity.id
_entity.type
_entity.pdbx_description
1 polymer ?
#
loop_
_entity_poly.entity_id
_entity_poly.type
_entity_poly.pdbx_seq_one_letter_code
_entity_poly.pdbx_strand_id
1 'polypeptide(L)'
;MIRLIALDIDGTLVGDDSTVSPANRSALAAARDRGVRTALLTGRSRASSLPVVGQFDEGVIVALGSFDGALVELLPSGEVLADHRLPPDAAARSYAVMVEAGLGPEVFTEAPDKPVLAWDQALPPQRWLGENLHRLDVVGRPELDRVLADRPITISALSPLDVAEDCARRMRDELGDSIDVKITFSPRYGGYFSQVAATRATKVEAVKTIMERLGVERPQVLAAGDWLNDVDMLRFAGVGVAMGGSVEAVLSAADWVTASVEDEGVALAVDRYVLRG
;
A
#
# COMPACT_ATOMS: atom_id res chain seq x y z
N MET A 1 6.11 -24.22 -10.47
CA MET A 1 7.08 -23.20 -10.99
C MET A 1 6.47 -21.83 -10.80
N ILE A 2 7.21 -20.90 -10.20
CA ILE A 2 6.76 -19.49 -9.99
C ILE A 2 6.69 -18.76 -11.32
N ARG A 3 5.70 -17.90 -11.49
CA ARG A 3 5.46 -17.05 -12.66
C ARG A 3 5.21 -15.58 -12.31
N LEU A 4 4.86 -15.31 -11.05
CA LEU A 4 4.67 -13.96 -10.51
C LEU A 4 5.37 -13.85 -9.16
N ILE A 5 6.14 -12.78 -9.00
CA ILE A 5 6.70 -12.33 -7.73
C ILE A 5 5.93 -11.08 -7.33
N ALA A 6 5.32 -11.07 -6.15
CA ALA A 6 4.59 -9.95 -5.56
C ALA A 6 5.36 -9.45 -4.34
N LEU A 7 5.91 -8.24 -4.40
CA LEU A 7 6.78 -7.68 -3.37
C LEU A 7 6.17 -6.44 -2.73
N ASP A 8 6.24 -6.36 -1.42
CA ASP A 8 6.19 -5.07 -0.75
C ASP A 8 7.44 -4.24 -1.06
N ILE A 9 7.40 -2.94 -0.80
CA ILE A 9 8.52 -2.01 -1.03
C ILE A 9 9.30 -1.79 0.27
N ASP A 10 8.68 -1.18 1.28
CA ASP A 10 9.36 -0.68 2.49
C ASP A 10 9.65 -1.79 3.49
N GLY A 11 10.91 -1.98 3.90
CA GLY A 11 11.31 -3.09 4.78
C GLY A 11 11.41 -4.45 4.07
N THR A 12 11.03 -4.52 2.80
CA THR A 12 11.09 -5.71 1.96
C THR A 12 12.09 -5.56 0.82
N LEU A 13 11.79 -4.69 -0.14
CA LEU A 13 12.65 -4.47 -1.32
C LEU A 13 13.70 -3.39 -1.07
N VAL A 14 13.37 -2.37 -0.29
CA VAL A 14 14.21 -1.24 0.06
C VAL A 14 14.18 -0.96 1.56
N GLY A 15 15.29 -0.46 2.10
CA GLY A 15 15.38 0.11 3.44
C GLY A 15 15.00 1.60 3.47
N ASP A 16 15.43 2.31 4.51
CA ASP A 16 15.09 3.72 4.78
C ASP A 16 15.49 4.69 3.67
N ASP A 17 16.54 4.39 2.91
CA ASP A 17 17.07 5.23 1.83
C ASP A 17 16.32 5.07 0.50
N SER A 18 15.34 4.16 0.43
CA SER A 18 14.59 3.80 -0.78
C SER A 18 15.47 3.35 -1.95
N THR A 19 16.67 2.84 -1.67
CA THR A 19 17.59 2.32 -2.68
C THR A 19 17.43 0.80 -2.81
N VAL A 20 17.22 0.33 -4.05
CA VAL A 20 17.22 -1.11 -4.34
C VAL A 20 18.65 -1.60 -4.48
N SER A 21 19.01 -2.60 -3.72
CA SER A 21 20.35 -3.16 -3.74
C SER A 21 20.74 -3.76 -5.10
N PRO A 22 22.03 -3.81 -5.45
CA PRO A 22 22.48 -4.48 -6.66
C PRO A 22 22.10 -5.96 -6.73
N ALA A 23 22.08 -6.66 -5.60
CA ALA A 23 21.70 -8.07 -5.53
C ALA A 23 20.21 -8.27 -5.84
N ASN A 24 19.33 -7.47 -5.23
CA ASN A 24 17.89 -7.51 -5.51
C ASN A 24 17.60 -7.17 -6.99
N ARG A 25 18.25 -6.14 -7.56
CA ARG A 25 18.11 -5.82 -8.98
C ARG A 25 18.53 -6.97 -9.88
N SER A 26 19.70 -7.57 -9.62
CA SER A 26 20.22 -8.68 -10.42
C SER A 26 19.34 -9.92 -10.33
N ALA A 27 18.84 -10.27 -9.14
CA ALA A 27 17.98 -11.43 -8.94
C ALA A 27 16.64 -11.27 -9.67
N LEU A 28 16.00 -10.08 -9.59
CA LEU A 28 14.74 -9.83 -10.27
C LEU A 28 14.91 -9.72 -11.80
N ALA A 29 16.03 -9.20 -12.30
CA ALA A 29 16.37 -9.23 -13.71
C ALA A 29 16.54 -10.67 -14.21
N ALA A 30 17.26 -11.52 -13.46
CA ALA A 30 17.41 -12.95 -13.79
C ALA A 30 16.07 -13.71 -13.74
N ALA A 31 15.16 -13.35 -12.86
CA ALA A 31 13.80 -13.89 -12.83
C ALA A 31 13.01 -13.50 -14.10
N ARG A 32 13.06 -12.22 -14.50
CA ARG A 32 12.48 -11.74 -15.76
C ARG A 32 12.99 -12.54 -16.97
N ASP A 33 14.30 -12.78 -17.04
CA ASP A 33 14.92 -13.50 -18.15
C ASP A 33 14.47 -14.98 -18.23
N ARG A 34 13.89 -15.51 -17.14
CA ARG A 34 13.19 -16.81 -17.08
C ARG A 34 11.69 -16.71 -17.31
N GLY A 35 11.18 -15.54 -17.68
CA GLY A 35 9.75 -15.30 -17.92
C GLY A 35 8.91 -15.12 -16.65
N VAL A 36 9.54 -14.93 -15.49
CA VAL A 36 8.85 -14.60 -14.23
C VAL A 36 8.66 -13.08 -14.15
N ARG A 37 7.46 -12.65 -13.81
CA ARG A 37 7.08 -11.25 -13.73
C ARG A 37 7.13 -10.76 -12.29
N THR A 38 7.45 -9.49 -12.07
CA THR A 38 7.47 -8.90 -10.73
C THR A 38 6.46 -7.76 -10.65
N ALA A 39 5.65 -7.75 -9.60
CA ALA A 39 4.75 -6.68 -9.22
C ALA A 39 5.18 -6.09 -7.88
N LEU A 40 5.10 -4.76 -7.74
CA LEU A 40 5.29 -4.07 -6.46
C LEU A 40 3.94 -3.70 -5.86
N LEU A 41 3.75 -3.95 -4.56
CA LEU A 41 2.52 -3.71 -3.83
C LEU A 41 2.84 -2.97 -2.52
N THR A 42 2.36 -1.75 -2.38
CA THR A 42 2.84 -0.85 -1.32
C THR A 42 1.76 0.07 -0.77
N GLY A 43 1.90 0.49 0.48
CA GLY A 43 1.11 1.58 1.05
C GLY A 43 1.46 2.96 0.48
N ARG A 44 2.59 3.08 -0.25
CA ARG A 44 2.99 4.34 -0.90
C ARG A 44 1.99 4.77 -1.98
N SER A 45 2.00 6.08 -2.29
CA SER A 45 1.37 6.60 -3.50
C SER A 45 2.13 6.14 -4.75
N ARG A 46 1.46 6.22 -5.92
CA ARG A 46 2.10 5.99 -7.21
C ARG A 46 3.34 6.87 -7.40
N ALA A 47 3.18 8.17 -7.15
CA ALA A 47 4.25 9.15 -7.33
C ALA A 47 5.49 8.83 -6.47
N SER A 48 5.31 8.34 -5.24
CA SER A 48 6.43 7.96 -4.36
C SER A 48 7.00 6.57 -4.65
N SER A 49 6.29 5.73 -5.40
CA SER A 49 6.74 4.40 -5.81
C SER A 49 7.53 4.40 -7.12
N LEU A 50 7.22 5.29 -8.06
CA LEU A 50 7.88 5.36 -9.36
C LEU A 50 9.41 5.55 -9.30
N PRO A 51 10.00 6.32 -8.35
CA PRO A 51 11.45 6.38 -8.18
C PRO A 51 12.09 5.03 -7.81
N VAL A 52 11.37 4.13 -7.13
CA VAL A 52 11.83 2.77 -6.84
C VAL A 52 11.74 1.91 -8.11
N VAL A 53 10.62 1.98 -8.82
CA VAL A 53 10.44 1.31 -10.13
C VAL A 53 11.53 1.71 -11.13
N GLY A 54 11.87 3.01 -11.19
CA GLY A 54 12.89 3.57 -12.09
C GLY A 54 14.33 3.10 -11.83
N GLN A 55 14.57 2.34 -10.74
CA GLN A 55 15.88 1.73 -10.48
C GLN A 55 16.06 0.39 -11.21
N PHE A 56 15.01 -0.11 -11.86
CA PHE A 56 15.05 -1.36 -12.62
C PHE A 56 15.05 -1.09 -14.12
N ASP A 57 15.62 -2.03 -14.88
CA ASP A 57 15.48 -2.07 -16.33
C ASP A 57 14.01 -2.29 -16.72
N GLU A 58 13.64 -1.81 -17.89
CA GLU A 58 12.30 -1.98 -18.43
C GLU A 58 11.87 -3.46 -18.46
N GLY A 59 10.63 -3.71 -18.06
CA GLY A 59 10.03 -5.05 -18.03
C GLY A 59 10.43 -5.91 -16.83
N VAL A 60 11.28 -5.44 -15.91
CA VAL A 60 11.51 -6.15 -14.63
C VAL A 60 10.30 -5.99 -13.73
N ILE A 61 9.81 -4.76 -13.54
CA ILE A 61 8.58 -4.50 -12.80
C ILE A 61 7.46 -4.29 -13.82
N VAL A 62 6.42 -5.12 -13.77
CA VAL A 62 5.33 -5.13 -14.75
C VAL A 62 4.02 -4.60 -14.21
N ALA A 63 3.88 -4.46 -12.91
CA ALA A 63 2.68 -3.91 -12.26
C ALA A 63 3.02 -3.20 -10.95
N LEU A 64 2.19 -2.23 -10.60
CA LEU A 64 2.25 -1.49 -9.36
C LEU A 64 0.86 -1.46 -8.71
N GLY A 65 0.77 -1.87 -7.45
CA GLY A 65 -0.36 -1.62 -6.57
C GLY A 65 0.01 -0.57 -5.53
N SER A 66 -0.55 0.62 -5.64
CA SER A 66 -0.35 1.73 -4.71
C SER A 66 -1.47 1.83 -3.69
N PHE A 67 -1.21 2.50 -2.55
CA PHE A 67 -2.13 2.65 -1.43
C PHE A 67 -2.74 1.29 -1.00
N ASP A 68 -1.88 0.31 -0.73
CA ASP A 68 -2.25 -1.07 -0.39
C ASP A 68 -3.12 -1.80 -1.45
N GLY A 69 -3.08 -1.34 -2.70
CA GLY A 69 -3.89 -1.92 -3.78
C GLY A 69 -5.19 -1.15 -4.07
N ALA A 70 -5.37 0.04 -3.53
CA ALA A 70 -6.48 0.92 -3.93
C ALA A 70 -6.43 1.25 -5.43
N LEU A 71 -5.23 1.43 -5.96
CA LEU A 71 -4.98 1.57 -7.39
C LEU A 71 -4.00 0.50 -7.85
N VAL A 72 -4.33 -0.21 -8.92
CA VAL A 72 -3.49 -1.25 -9.53
C VAL A 72 -3.33 -0.97 -11.02
N GLU A 73 -2.08 -0.88 -11.48
CA GLU A 73 -1.77 -0.58 -12.88
C GLU A 73 -0.69 -1.49 -13.45
N LEU A 74 -0.71 -1.68 -14.78
CA LEU A 74 0.40 -2.28 -15.52
C LEU A 74 1.45 -1.23 -15.88
N LEU A 75 2.70 -1.64 -15.86
CA LEU A 75 3.83 -0.83 -16.27
C LEU A 75 4.49 -1.40 -17.54
N PRO A 76 5.00 -0.55 -18.44
CA PRO A 76 5.01 0.91 -18.38
C PRO A 76 3.73 1.55 -18.95
N SER A 77 2.74 0.78 -19.39
CA SER A 77 1.57 1.27 -20.14
C SER A 77 0.68 2.23 -19.35
N GLY A 78 0.64 2.11 -18.00
CA GLY A 78 -0.31 2.82 -17.15
C GLY A 78 -1.76 2.30 -17.28
N GLU A 79 -1.96 1.10 -17.88
CA GLU A 79 -3.29 0.46 -17.93
C GLU A 79 -3.78 0.19 -16.50
N VAL A 80 -4.87 0.84 -16.10
CA VAL A 80 -5.47 0.65 -14.79
C VAL A 80 -6.25 -0.67 -14.77
N LEU A 81 -5.85 -1.57 -13.89
CA LEU A 81 -6.47 -2.88 -13.70
C LEU A 81 -7.55 -2.86 -12.61
N ALA A 82 -7.32 -2.08 -11.56
CA ALA A 82 -8.29 -1.90 -10.49
C ALA A 82 -8.22 -0.47 -9.93
N ASP A 83 -9.40 0.04 -9.59
CA ASP A 83 -9.63 1.32 -8.94
C ASP A 83 -10.61 1.10 -7.78
N HIS A 84 -10.05 0.85 -6.59
CA HIS A 84 -10.78 0.61 -5.35
C HIS A 84 -10.82 1.85 -4.47
N ARG A 85 -11.08 3.02 -5.07
CA ARG A 85 -11.28 4.25 -4.30
C ARG A 85 -12.60 4.23 -3.52
N LEU A 86 -12.66 4.99 -2.45
CA LEU A 86 -13.85 5.11 -1.61
C LEU A 86 -15.06 5.54 -2.43
N PRO A 87 -16.25 4.93 -2.22
CA PRO A 87 -17.49 5.46 -2.75
C PRO A 87 -17.76 6.87 -2.22
N PRO A 88 -18.34 7.81 -3.00
CA PRO A 88 -18.56 9.19 -2.58
C PRO A 88 -19.33 9.33 -1.26
N ASP A 89 -20.41 8.55 -1.10
CA ASP A 89 -21.24 8.59 0.12
C ASP A 89 -20.46 8.09 1.34
N ALA A 90 -19.67 7.03 1.18
CA ALA A 90 -18.82 6.51 2.23
C ALA A 90 -17.70 7.51 2.58
N ALA A 91 -17.10 8.15 1.59
CA ALA A 91 -16.10 9.20 1.79
C ALA A 91 -16.67 10.38 2.56
N ALA A 92 -17.81 10.93 2.12
CA ALA A 92 -18.46 12.07 2.75
C ALA A 92 -18.86 11.75 4.20
N ARG A 93 -19.41 10.55 4.45
CA ARG A 93 -19.83 10.17 5.81
C ARG A 93 -18.63 9.90 6.73
N SER A 94 -17.58 9.22 6.25
CA SER A 94 -16.36 9.01 7.03
C SER A 94 -15.71 10.34 7.42
N TYR A 95 -15.62 11.28 6.49
CA TYR A 95 -15.14 12.62 6.76
C TYR A 95 -15.99 13.32 7.84
N ALA A 96 -17.31 13.28 7.70
CA ALA A 96 -18.23 13.91 8.65
C ALA A 96 -18.09 13.32 10.07
N VAL A 97 -17.97 12.01 10.23
CA VAL A 97 -17.77 11.35 11.54
C VAL A 97 -16.51 11.86 12.22
N MET A 98 -15.41 12.02 11.49
CA MET A 98 -14.17 12.54 12.05
C MET A 98 -14.27 14.02 12.43
N VAL A 99 -14.94 14.84 11.61
CA VAL A 99 -15.18 16.26 11.93
C VAL A 99 -16.10 16.41 13.14
N GLU A 100 -17.16 15.62 13.27
CA GLU A 100 -18.06 15.58 14.42
C GLU A 100 -17.32 15.22 15.73
N ALA A 101 -16.24 14.45 15.63
CA ALA A 101 -15.33 14.12 16.73
C ALA A 101 -14.28 15.22 17.00
N GLY A 102 -14.35 16.36 16.32
CA GLY A 102 -13.42 17.49 16.48
C GLY A 102 -12.07 17.31 15.79
N LEU A 103 -11.96 16.36 14.86
CA LEU A 103 -10.74 16.10 14.10
C LEU A 103 -10.70 16.94 12.82
N GLY A 104 -9.49 17.21 12.34
CA GLY A 104 -9.25 17.79 11.01
C GLY A 104 -8.72 16.70 10.06
N PRO A 105 -9.60 15.89 9.46
CA PRO A 105 -9.15 14.79 8.62
C PRO A 105 -8.53 15.27 7.31
N GLU A 106 -7.51 14.55 6.87
CA GLU A 106 -6.89 14.66 5.56
C GLU A 106 -7.57 13.71 4.58
N VAL A 107 -7.79 14.19 3.36
CA VAL A 107 -8.40 13.43 2.28
C VAL A 107 -7.40 13.29 1.14
N PHE A 108 -7.05 12.05 0.81
CA PHE A 108 -6.06 11.75 -0.21
C PHE A 108 -6.72 11.27 -1.50
N THR A 109 -6.29 11.85 -2.61
CA THR A 109 -6.50 11.32 -3.96
C THR A 109 -5.20 11.42 -4.74
N GLU A 110 -5.06 10.70 -5.85
CA GLU A 110 -3.84 10.74 -6.65
C GLU A 110 -4.06 11.52 -7.94
N ALA A 111 -3.26 12.57 -8.11
CA ALA A 111 -3.08 13.23 -9.40
C ALA A 111 -1.96 12.53 -10.21
N PRO A 112 -1.87 12.72 -11.55
CA PRO A 112 -0.88 12.02 -12.37
C PRO A 112 0.57 12.12 -11.89
N ASP A 113 0.95 13.24 -11.28
CA ASP A 113 2.35 13.51 -10.90
C ASP A 113 2.62 13.44 -9.39
N LYS A 114 1.61 13.54 -8.56
CA LYS A 114 1.72 13.56 -7.09
C LYS A 114 0.38 13.33 -6.39
N PRO A 115 0.42 12.85 -5.13
CA PRO A 115 -0.78 12.75 -4.34
C PRO A 115 -1.35 14.16 -4.08
N VAL A 116 -2.66 14.27 -4.12
CA VAL A 116 -3.38 15.46 -3.71
C VAL A 116 -3.89 15.25 -2.29
N LEU A 117 -3.55 16.16 -1.42
CA LEU A 117 -4.05 16.22 -0.05
C LEU A 117 -5.02 17.38 0.08
N ALA A 118 -6.24 17.07 0.47
CA ALA A 118 -7.27 18.09 0.75
C ALA A 118 -7.63 18.09 2.24
N TRP A 119 -7.76 19.27 2.83
CA TRP A 119 -8.31 19.41 4.19
C TRP A 119 -9.09 20.72 4.32
N ASP A 120 -9.95 20.77 5.34
CA ASP A 120 -10.67 22.01 5.69
C ASP A 120 -9.74 22.93 6.47
N GLN A 121 -9.33 24.03 5.87
CA GLN A 121 -8.47 25.05 6.49
C GLN A 121 -9.10 25.72 7.73
N ALA A 122 -10.42 25.60 7.91
CA ALA A 122 -11.09 26.07 9.11
C ALA A 122 -10.87 25.16 10.33
N LEU A 123 -10.40 23.92 10.11
CA LEU A 123 -10.03 22.97 11.16
C LEU A 123 -8.53 23.07 11.46
N PRO A 124 -8.10 22.80 12.72
CA PRO A 124 -6.68 22.82 13.04
C PRO A 124 -5.96 21.72 12.25
N PRO A 125 -4.84 22.06 11.56
CA PRO A 125 -4.06 21.06 10.84
C PRO A 125 -3.47 20.06 11.84
N GLN A 126 -3.46 18.80 11.45
CA GLN A 126 -2.79 17.75 12.20
C GLN A 126 -1.28 18.04 12.24
N ARG A 127 -0.59 17.67 13.32
CA ARG A 127 0.86 17.86 13.43
C ARG A 127 1.62 17.21 12.26
N TRP A 128 1.20 16.01 11.85
CA TRP A 128 1.73 15.31 10.70
C TRP A 128 1.62 16.15 9.41
N LEU A 129 0.45 16.74 9.18
CA LEU A 129 0.18 17.57 8.01
C LEU A 129 1.15 18.76 7.96
N GLY A 130 1.29 19.49 9.08
CA GLY A 130 2.18 20.65 9.15
C GLY A 130 3.64 20.33 8.80
N GLU A 131 4.12 19.14 9.17
CA GLU A 131 5.48 18.69 8.87
C GLU A 131 5.68 18.26 7.40
N ASN A 132 4.61 17.92 6.67
CA ASN A 132 4.68 17.34 5.33
C ASN A 132 4.07 18.21 4.22
N LEU A 133 3.56 19.40 4.53
CA LEU A 133 2.95 20.31 3.55
C LEU A 133 3.82 20.60 2.32
N HIS A 134 5.14 20.65 2.49
CA HIS A 134 6.09 20.93 1.41
C HIS A 134 6.23 19.79 0.38
N ARG A 135 5.71 18.60 0.69
CA ARG A 135 5.79 17.40 -0.15
C ARG A 135 4.49 17.11 -0.92
N LEU A 136 3.43 17.83 -0.61
CA LEU A 136 2.08 17.51 -1.07
C LEU A 136 1.45 18.72 -1.75
N ASP A 137 0.62 18.46 -2.76
CA ASP A 137 -0.35 19.46 -3.25
C ASP A 137 -1.45 19.56 -2.21
N VAL A 138 -1.43 20.67 -1.51
CA VAL A 138 -2.45 20.96 -0.52
C VAL A 138 -3.50 21.84 -1.15
N VAL A 139 -4.72 21.32 -1.21
CA VAL A 139 -5.90 22.08 -1.66
C VAL A 139 -6.82 22.32 -0.48
N GLY A 140 -7.35 23.52 -0.39
CA GLY A 140 -8.34 23.86 0.63
C GLY A 140 -9.76 23.67 0.12
N ARG A 141 -10.72 24.22 0.86
CA ARG A 141 -12.09 24.39 0.36
C ARG A 141 -12.11 25.46 -0.74
N PRO A 142 -12.87 25.30 -1.83
CA PRO A 142 -13.94 24.33 -2.09
C PRO A 142 -13.48 23.00 -2.73
N GLU A 143 -12.20 22.80 -2.95
CA GLU A 143 -11.68 21.60 -3.60
C GLU A 143 -11.96 20.34 -2.79
N LEU A 144 -12.04 20.46 -1.46
CA LEU A 144 -12.35 19.33 -0.58
C LEU A 144 -13.68 18.66 -0.94
N ASP A 145 -14.74 19.44 -1.16
CA ASP A 145 -16.06 18.88 -1.51
C ASP A 145 -16.01 18.15 -2.85
N ARG A 146 -15.19 18.64 -3.78
CA ARG A 146 -14.96 18.01 -5.08
C ARG A 146 -14.18 16.71 -4.94
N VAL A 147 -13.13 16.70 -4.10
CA VAL A 147 -12.33 15.51 -3.82
C VAL A 147 -13.16 14.41 -3.15
N LEU A 148 -14.02 14.77 -2.19
CA LEU A 148 -14.94 13.82 -1.55
C LEU A 148 -15.93 13.20 -2.56
N ALA A 149 -16.45 14.01 -3.50
CA ALA A 149 -17.36 13.55 -4.54
C ALA A 149 -16.65 12.74 -5.64
N ASP A 150 -15.33 12.91 -5.84
CA ASP A 150 -14.53 12.27 -6.89
C ASP A 150 -13.81 10.99 -6.38
N ARG A 151 -14.40 10.30 -5.42
CA ARG A 151 -13.90 9.02 -4.93
C ARG A 151 -12.44 9.10 -4.44
N PRO A 152 -12.20 9.67 -3.27
CA PRO A 152 -10.85 9.73 -2.70
C PRO A 152 -10.30 8.33 -2.43
N ILE A 153 -8.98 8.21 -2.33
CA ILE A 153 -8.30 6.95 -2.05
C ILE A 153 -8.45 6.59 -0.58
N THR A 154 -8.18 7.55 0.29
CA THR A 154 -8.23 7.35 1.74
C THR A 154 -8.51 8.66 2.47
N ILE A 155 -9.09 8.54 3.66
CA ILE A 155 -9.29 9.63 4.60
C ILE A 155 -8.58 9.25 5.90
N SER A 156 -7.81 10.17 6.45
CA SER A 156 -6.98 9.89 7.63
C SER A 156 -7.08 11.01 8.66
N ALA A 157 -7.03 10.64 9.94
CA ALA A 157 -6.91 11.59 11.04
C ALA A 157 -6.06 11.02 12.17
N LEU A 158 -5.27 11.88 12.83
CA LEU A 158 -4.51 11.54 14.02
C LEU A 158 -5.29 11.93 15.27
N SER A 159 -5.43 11.01 16.24
CA SER A 159 -6.19 11.24 17.48
C SER A 159 -5.69 10.37 18.63
N PRO A 160 -6.16 10.60 19.88
CA PRO A 160 -6.08 9.61 20.94
C PRO A 160 -6.81 8.31 20.57
N LEU A 161 -6.41 7.19 21.20
CA LEU A 161 -6.95 5.85 20.86
C LEU A 161 -8.47 5.76 21.02
N ASP A 162 -9.01 6.27 22.11
CA ASP A 162 -10.44 6.23 22.40
C ASP A 162 -11.28 6.97 21.35
N VAL A 163 -10.79 8.10 20.85
CA VAL A 163 -11.41 8.85 19.75
C VAL A 163 -11.32 8.09 18.45
N ALA A 164 -10.14 7.50 18.15
CA ALA A 164 -9.93 6.67 16.96
C ALA A 164 -10.90 5.47 16.93
N GLU A 165 -11.04 4.77 18.06
CA GLU A 165 -11.93 3.60 18.21
C GLU A 165 -13.41 3.99 18.09
N ASP A 166 -13.82 5.12 18.68
CA ASP A 166 -15.20 5.60 18.55
C ASP A 166 -15.53 5.97 17.10
N CYS A 167 -14.67 6.72 16.44
CA CYS A 167 -14.85 7.04 15.02
C CYS A 167 -14.93 5.77 14.16
N ALA A 168 -14.02 4.81 14.37
CA ALA A 168 -14.00 3.56 13.60
C ALA A 168 -15.27 2.73 13.83
N ARG A 169 -15.74 2.64 15.07
CA ARG A 169 -16.99 1.94 15.40
C ARG A 169 -18.18 2.60 14.70
N ARG A 170 -18.35 3.92 14.83
CA ARG A 170 -19.44 4.66 14.19
C ARG A 170 -19.44 4.49 12.67
N MET A 171 -18.28 4.59 12.04
CA MET A 171 -18.14 4.40 10.60
C MET A 171 -18.51 2.97 10.17
N ARG A 172 -18.06 1.95 10.92
CA ARG A 172 -18.41 0.54 10.62
C ARG A 172 -19.92 0.28 10.81
N ASP A 173 -20.51 0.83 11.87
CA ASP A 173 -21.94 0.67 12.14
C ASP A 173 -22.81 1.28 11.03
N GLU A 174 -22.39 2.39 10.44
CA GLU A 174 -23.17 3.12 9.42
C GLU A 174 -22.86 2.68 7.98
N LEU A 175 -21.62 2.30 7.68
CA LEU A 175 -21.15 2.05 6.30
C LEU A 175 -20.87 0.56 6.01
N GLY A 176 -20.82 -0.27 7.06
CA GLY A 176 -20.69 -1.73 6.93
C GLY A 176 -19.45 -2.13 6.12
N ASP A 177 -19.66 -3.08 5.22
CA ASP A 177 -18.60 -3.70 4.41
C ASP A 177 -18.10 -2.83 3.23
N SER A 178 -18.55 -1.58 3.11
CA SER A 178 -18.06 -0.68 2.04
C SER A 178 -16.70 -0.08 2.34
N ILE A 179 -16.30 -0.07 3.61
CA ILE A 179 -15.05 0.52 4.09
C ILE A 179 -14.27 -0.43 4.99
N ASP A 180 -12.96 -0.23 5.03
CA ASP A 180 -12.07 -0.71 6.09
C ASP A 180 -11.49 0.47 6.86
N VAL A 181 -11.39 0.33 8.19
CA VAL A 181 -10.81 1.34 9.08
C VAL A 181 -9.65 0.72 9.83
N LYS A 182 -8.45 1.15 9.50
CA LYS A 182 -7.22 0.77 10.20
C LYS A 182 -6.88 1.81 11.25
N ILE A 183 -6.51 1.36 12.45
CA ILE A 183 -6.01 2.21 13.54
C ILE A 183 -4.56 1.81 13.80
N THR A 184 -3.64 2.75 13.61
CA THR A 184 -2.20 2.49 13.73
C THR A 184 -1.55 3.52 14.64
N PHE A 185 -0.83 3.06 15.67
CA PHE A 185 -0.06 3.95 16.55
C PHE A 185 1.14 4.53 15.81
N SER A 186 1.32 5.83 15.95
CA SER A 186 2.49 6.54 15.45
C SER A 186 3.38 7.01 16.60
N PRO A 187 4.53 6.38 16.85
CA PRO A 187 5.47 6.82 17.88
C PRO A 187 5.95 8.26 17.65
N ARG A 188 6.14 8.64 16.38
CA ARG A 188 6.61 9.98 15.98
C ARG A 188 5.64 11.08 16.42
N TYR A 189 4.35 10.85 16.29
CA TYR A 189 3.33 11.88 16.58
C TYR A 189 2.62 11.66 17.92
N GLY A 190 2.87 10.53 18.60
CA GLY A 190 2.32 10.21 19.91
C GLY A 190 0.79 10.04 19.91
N GLY A 191 0.24 9.52 18.80
CA GLY A 191 -1.20 9.31 18.60
C GLY A 191 -1.49 8.17 17.64
N TYR A 192 -2.77 7.97 17.34
CA TYR A 192 -3.25 6.91 16.45
C TYR A 192 -3.80 7.50 15.16
N PHE A 193 -3.29 7.04 14.04
CA PHE A 193 -3.92 7.29 12.74
C PHE A 193 -5.13 6.39 12.58
N SER A 194 -6.31 7.00 12.36
CA SER A 194 -7.47 6.32 11.81
C SER A 194 -7.45 6.51 10.30
N GLN A 195 -7.25 5.45 9.55
CA GLN A 195 -7.19 5.50 8.08
C GLN A 195 -8.37 4.72 7.52
N VAL A 196 -9.20 5.38 6.71
CA VAL A 196 -10.36 4.81 6.06
C VAL A 196 -10.07 4.60 4.59
N ALA A 197 -10.28 3.38 4.10
CA ALA A 197 -10.14 3.00 2.69
C ALA A 197 -11.31 2.10 2.27
N ALA A 198 -11.48 1.85 0.99
CA ALA A 198 -12.43 0.84 0.53
C ALA A 198 -11.98 -0.56 0.95
N THR A 199 -12.93 -1.43 1.31
CA THR A 199 -12.63 -2.81 1.80
C THR A 199 -11.78 -3.62 0.82
N ARG A 200 -11.88 -3.38 -0.48
CA ARG A 200 -11.08 -4.05 -1.50
C ARG A 200 -9.69 -3.43 -1.74
N ALA A 201 -9.36 -2.33 -1.08
CA ALA A 201 -8.04 -1.70 -1.13
C ALA A 201 -7.06 -2.50 -0.26
N THR A 202 -6.66 -3.69 -0.71
CA THR A 202 -5.73 -4.58 -0.02
C THR A 202 -4.70 -5.17 -0.98
N LYS A 203 -3.49 -5.46 -0.49
CA LYS A 203 -2.44 -6.08 -1.30
C LYS A 203 -2.87 -7.43 -1.87
N VAL A 204 -3.67 -8.21 -1.15
CA VAL A 204 -4.16 -9.49 -1.64
C VAL A 204 -5.12 -9.33 -2.81
N GLU A 205 -6.02 -8.35 -2.80
CA GLU A 205 -6.89 -8.06 -3.94
C GLU A 205 -6.09 -7.54 -5.15
N ALA A 206 -5.05 -6.74 -4.91
CA ALA A 206 -4.12 -6.33 -5.96
C ALA A 206 -3.42 -7.53 -6.61
N VAL A 207 -2.90 -8.48 -5.81
CA VAL A 207 -2.31 -9.73 -6.35
C VAL A 207 -3.31 -10.49 -7.20
N LYS A 208 -4.54 -10.68 -6.71
CA LYS A 208 -5.60 -11.40 -7.47
C LYS A 208 -5.89 -10.73 -8.82
N THR A 209 -6.01 -9.40 -8.83
CA THR A 209 -6.24 -8.61 -10.05
C THR A 209 -5.09 -8.77 -11.06
N ILE A 210 -3.84 -8.69 -10.58
CA ILE A 210 -2.65 -8.87 -11.43
C ILE A 210 -2.57 -10.31 -11.96
N MET A 211 -2.84 -11.31 -11.11
CA MET A 211 -2.87 -12.72 -11.51
C MET A 211 -3.87 -12.97 -12.64
N GLU A 212 -5.10 -12.46 -12.49
CA GLU A 212 -6.16 -12.58 -13.51
C GLU A 212 -5.71 -11.97 -14.84
N ARG A 213 -5.16 -10.75 -14.81
CA ARG A 213 -4.67 -10.06 -16.01
C ARG A 213 -3.51 -10.78 -16.70
N LEU A 214 -2.64 -11.44 -15.93
CA LEU A 214 -1.44 -12.10 -16.42
C LEU A 214 -1.65 -13.61 -16.72
N GLY A 215 -2.81 -14.18 -16.40
CA GLY A 215 -3.08 -15.60 -16.53
C GLY A 215 -2.16 -16.45 -15.64
N VAL A 216 -2.00 -16.03 -14.37
CA VAL A 216 -1.17 -16.71 -13.35
C VAL A 216 -2.07 -17.33 -12.32
N GLU A 217 -1.81 -18.59 -11.95
CA GLU A 217 -2.54 -19.28 -10.90
C GLU A 217 -1.88 -19.08 -9.52
N ARG A 218 -2.67 -19.16 -8.45
CA ARG A 218 -2.23 -18.98 -7.06
C ARG A 218 -0.95 -19.76 -6.72
N PRO A 219 -0.79 -21.07 -7.05
CA PRO A 219 0.44 -21.83 -6.74
C PRO A 219 1.70 -21.31 -7.48
N GLN A 220 1.53 -20.42 -8.45
CA GLN A 220 2.61 -19.85 -9.25
C GLN A 220 3.05 -18.45 -8.74
N VAL A 221 2.50 -18.01 -7.60
CA VAL A 221 2.81 -16.72 -6.98
C VAL A 221 3.78 -16.92 -5.80
N LEU A 222 4.88 -16.17 -5.82
CA LEU A 222 5.72 -15.93 -4.67
C LEU A 222 5.40 -14.52 -4.17
N ALA A 223 5.05 -14.37 -2.88
CA ALA A 223 4.87 -13.08 -2.25
C ALA A 223 5.91 -12.87 -1.15
N ALA A 224 6.44 -11.64 -1.01
CA ALA A 224 7.31 -11.28 0.11
C ALA A 224 6.87 -9.95 0.73
N GLY A 225 6.97 -9.87 2.07
CA GLY A 225 6.55 -8.71 2.86
C GLY A 225 7.12 -8.77 4.27
N ASP A 226 6.96 -7.67 5.03
CA ASP A 226 7.52 -7.53 6.39
C ASP A 226 6.52 -6.99 7.42
N TRP A 227 5.37 -6.43 6.99
CA TRP A 227 4.44 -5.76 7.87
C TRP A 227 3.03 -6.35 7.86
N LEU A 228 2.16 -5.85 8.76
CA LEU A 228 0.82 -6.41 8.99
C LEU A 228 -0.09 -6.38 7.74
N ASN A 229 0.06 -5.41 6.84
CA ASN A 229 -0.70 -5.32 5.58
C ASN A 229 -0.27 -6.37 4.53
N ASP A 230 0.83 -7.10 4.79
CA ASP A 230 1.31 -8.20 3.94
C ASP A 230 0.74 -9.57 4.33
N VAL A 231 0.26 -9.71 5.57
CA VAL A 231 -0.14 -11.00 6.15
C VAL A 231 -1.08 -11.77 5.24
N ASP A 232 -2.12 -11.12 4.72
CA ASP A 232 -3.11 -11.79 3.87
C ASP A 232 -2.56 -12.10 2.48
N MET A 233 -1.65 -11.27 1.95
CA MET A 233 -0.95 -11.52 0.71
C MET A 233 -0.01 -12.74 0.84
N LEU A 234 0.74 -12.85 1.92
CA LEU A 234 1.63 -13.98 2.18
C LEU A 234 0.82 -15.29 2.32
N ARG A 235 -0.26 -15.30 3.09
CA ARG A 235 -1.14 -16.47 3.24
C ARG A 235 -1.83 -16.88 1.95
N PHE A 236 -2.14 -15.92 1.11
CA PHE A 236 -2.80 -16.17 -0.17
C PHE A 236 -1.84 -16.74 -1.20
N ALA A 237 -0.59 -16.34 -1.27
CA ALA A 237 0.35 -16.76 -2.30
C ALA A 237 0.54 -18.30 -2.36
N GLY A 238 1.17 -18.79 -3.40
CA GLY A 238 1.62 -20.17 -3.48
C GLY A 238 2.87 -20.42 -2.63
N VAL A 239 3.68 -19.36 -2.45
CA VAL A 239 4.81 -19.31 -1.52
C VAL A 239 4.80 -17.93 -0.88
N GLY A 240 4.53 -17.86 0.42
CA GLY A 240 4.65 -16.65 1.24
C GLY A 240 6.01 -16.59 1.92
N VAL A 241 6.69 -15.45 1.79
CA VAL A 241 8.02 -15.22 2.37
C VAL A 241 7.96 -14.01 3.30
N ALA A 242 8.30 -14.19 4.56
CA ALA A 242 8.49 -13.11 5.51
C ALA A 242 9.95 -12.64 5.49
N MET A 243 10.16 -11.31 5.55
CA MET A 243 11.49 -10.76 5.74
C MET A 243 12.02 -11.03 7.15
N GLY A 244 13.32 -11.19 7.28
CA GLY A 244 13.95 -11.31 8.59
C GLY A 244 13.75 -10.04 9.42
N GLY A 245 13.35 -10.22 10.70
CA GLY A 245 13.04 -9.10 11.58
C GLY A 245 11.58 -8.62 11.56
N SER A 246 10.72 -9.23 10.74
CA SER A 246 9.28 -8.95 10.71
C SER A 246 8.60 -9.24 12.05
N VAL A 247 7.43 -8.64 12.25
CA VAL A 247 6.61 -8.91 13.44
C VAL A 247 6.04 -10.33 13.42
N GLU A 248 5.77 -10.90 14.61
CA GLU A 248 5.33 -12.30 14.78
C GLU A 248 4.16 -12.70 13.89
N ALA A 249 3.19 -11.80 13.67
CA ALA A 249 2.03 -12.08 12.81
C ALA A 249 2.42 -12.34 11.35
N VAL A 250 3.47 -11.69 10.86
CA VAL A 250 4.01 -11.86 9.50
C VAL A 250 4.83 -13.14 9.42
N LEU A 251 5.72 -13.38 10.43
CA LEU A 251 6.52 -14.61 10.52
C LEU A 251 5.63 -15.85 10.54
N SER A 252 4.54 -15.80 11.31
CA SER A 252 3.58 -16.93 11.43
C SER A 252 2.70 -17.11 10.18
N ALA A 253 2.63 -16.13 9.29
CA ALA A 253 1.83 -16.18 8.06
C ALA A 253 2.59 -16.76 6.87
N ALA A 254 3.92 -16.80 6.95
CA ALA A 254 4.80 -17.17 5.84
C ALA A 254 5.15 -18.66 5.82
N ASP A 255 5.39 -19.19 4.62
CA ASP A 255 5.94 -20.52 4.42
C ASP A 255 7.46 -20.59 4.69
N TRP A 256 8.12 -19.43 4.55
CA TRP A 256 9.56 -19.31 4.78
C TRP A 256 9.93 -17.91 5.27
N VAL A 257 10.92 -17.84 6.14
CA VAL A 257 11.52 -16.58 6.60
C VAL A 257 12.87 -16.43 5.92
N THR A 258 13.05 -15.34 5.17
CA THR A 258 14.31 -15.00 4.53
C THR A 258 15.16 -14.09 5.43
N ALA A 259 16.27 -13.57 4.93
CA ALA A 259 17.07 -12.57 5.62
C ALA A 259 16.36 -11.20 5.66
N SER A 260 16.93 -10.24 6.38
CA SER A 260 16.42 -8.86 6.41
C SER A 260 16.60 -8.14 5.06
N VAL A 261 16.06 -6.94 4.94
CA VAL A 261 16.25 -6.11 3.75
C VAL A 261 17.72 -5.72 3.58
N GLU A 262 18.45 -5.48 4.68
CA GLU A 262 19.88 -5.18 4.69
C GLU A 262 20.74 -6.37 4.27
N ASP A 263 20.25 -7.60 4.50
CA ASP A 263 20.94 -8.87 4.19
C ASP A 263 20.40 -9.53 2.91
N GLU A 264 19.83 -8.74 1.99
CA GLU A 264 19.41 -9.16 0.65
C GLU A 264 18.31 -10.23 0.62
N GLY A 265 17.37 -10.17 1.55
CA GLY A 265 16.35 -11.21 1.74
C GLY A 265 15.51 -11.50 0.49
N VAL A 266 15.20 -10.49 -0.35
CA VAL A 266 14.47 -10.69 -1.62
C VAL A 266 15.31 -11.49 -2.61
N ALA A 267 16.59 -11.15 -2.78
CA ALA A 267 17.49 -11.88 -3.69
C ALA A 267 17.61 -13.36 -3.28
N LEU A 268 17.70 -13.65 -1.97
CA LEU A 268 17.75 -15.01 -1.45
C LEU A 268 16.44 -15.78 -1.72
N ALA A 269 15.28 -15.12 -1.58
CA ALA A 269 13.99 -15.73 -1.88
C ALA A 269 13.85 -16.07 -3.37
N VAL A 270 14.23 -15.12 -4.25
CA VAL A 270 14.24 -15.32 -5.70
C VAL A 270 15.20 -16.44 -6.10
N ASP A 271 16.41 -16.46 -5.56
CA ASP A 271 17.37 -17.53 -5.83
C ASP A 271 16.79 -18.91 -5.47
N ARG A 272 16.21 -19.03 -4.26
CA ARG A 272 15.67 -20.29 -3.74
C ARG A 272 14.50 -20.82 -4.56
N TYR A 273 13.51 -20.00 -4.87
CA TYR A 273 12.22 -20.43 -5.43
C TYR A 273 12.05 -20.22 -6.93
N VAL A 274 12.93 -19.41 -7.54
CA VAL A 274 12.86 -19.05 -8.96
C VAL A 274 14.10 -19.50 -9.73
N LEU A 275 15.31 -19.25 -9.17
CA LEU A 275 16.54 -19.49 -9.92
C LEU A 275 17.09 -20.92 -9.75
N ARG A 276 16.84 -21.58 -8.62
CA ARG A 276 17.24 -22.96 -8.34
C ARG A 276 16.08 -23.96 -8.26
N GLY A 277 14.83 -23.43 -8.20
CA GLY A 277 13.60 -24.21 -8.04
C GLY A 277 13.04 -24.86 -9.32
#